data_31d49e6322b04e491c62eafe4cdaaa86
#
_entry.id   31d49e6322b04e491c62eafe4cdaaa86
#
_cell.length_a   1.000
_cell.length_b   1.000
_cell.length_c   1.000
_cell.angle_alpha   90.00
_cell.angle_beta   90.00
_cell.angle_gamma   90.00
#
_symmetry.space_group_name_H-M   'P 1'
#
loop_
_entity.id
_entity.type
_entity.pdbx_description
1 polymer ?
#
loop_
_entity_poly.entity_id
_entity_poly.type
_entity_poly.pdbx_seq_one_letter_code
_entity_poly.pdbx_strand_id
1 'polypeptide(L)'
;YMDQVTTFMEEQLSSTKRYEDDKILTKTMINNYAKNNLLPPPNKKKYSKEHLLVLIFVYYFKNLLSIKDIEILLKPLTDKYFAVDSEFDMESIYEEVCKMEKSRIGELQDSIRKAYETAEHSFVCVDDEEREQLQKFAFICNLSFDVYVKKQLIEKMVDELPKPDK
;
A
#
# COMPACT_ATOMS: atom_id res chain seq x y z
N TYR A 1 -18.84 6.09 -12.77
CA TYR A 1 -18.17 5.71 -14.00
C TYR A 1 -16.65 5.83 -13.88
N MET A 2 -15.90 5.22 -14.80
CA MET A 2 -14.43 5.18 -14.77
C MET A 2 -13.76 6.55 -14.54
N ASP A 3 -14.24 7.61 -15.21
CA ASP A 3 -13.69 8.97 -15.02
C ASP A 3 -13.86 9.48 -13.61
N GLN A 4 -15.01 9.24 -13.00
CA GLN A 4 -15.28 9.62 -11.60
C GLN A 4 -14.41 8.84 -10.62
N VAL A 5 -14.14 7.55 -10.91
CA VAL A 5 -13.24 6.72 -10.10
C VAL A 5 -11.82 7.29 -10.13
N THR A 6 -11.29 7.58 -11.32
CA THR A 6 -9.94 8.13 -11.45
C THR A 6 -9.81 9.50 -10.78
N THR A 7 -10.81 10.36 -10.92
CA THR A 7 -10.85 11.67 -10.25
C THR A 7 -10.89 11.52 -8.73
N PHE A 8 -11.79 10.69 -8.22
CA PHE A 8 -11.89 10.43 -6.77
C PHE A 8 -10.58 9.90 -6.18
N MET A 9 -9.96 8.89 -6.83
CA MET A 9 -8.69 8.34 -6.37
C MET A 9 -7.57 9.39 -6.39
N GLU A 10 -7.55 10.25 -7.41
CA GLU A 10 -6.58 11.35 -7.51
C GLU A 10 -6.77 12.36 -6.37
N GLU A 11 -8.00 12.78 -6.08
CA GLU A 11 -8.32 13.71 -4.99
C GLU A 11 -7.96 13.14 -3.61
N GLN A 12 -8.29 11.87 -3.36
CA GLN A 12 -8.07 11.25 -2.06
C GLN A 12 -6.59 10.90 -1.79
N LEU A 13 -5.83 10.58 -2.82
CA LEU A 13 -4.47 10.03 -2.68
C LEU A 13 -3.38 10.94 -3.24
N SER A 14 -3.71 12.16 -3.68
CA SER A 14 -2.75 13.12 -4.25
C SER A 14 -1.57 13.42 -3.31
N SER A 15 -1.81 13.46 -1.99
CA SER A 15 -0.77 13.68 -0.98
C SER A 15 0.29 12.57 -0.91
N THR A 16 0.02 11.40 -1.49
CA THR A 16 0.97 10.27 -1.53
C THR A 16 1.92 10.31 -2.72
N LYS A 17 1.72 11.25 -3.66
CA LYS A 17 2.58 11.40 -4.83
C LYS A 17 3.98 11.85 -4.43
N ARG A 18 4.98 11.30 -5.10
CA ARG A 18 6.36 11.78 -5.00
C ARG A 18 6.60 13.00 -5.86
N TYR A 19 6.02 13.02 -7.07
CA TYR A 19 6.11 14.11 -8.04
C TYR A 19 4.71 14.55 -8.45
N GLU A 20 4.55 15.82 -8.81
CA GLU A 20 3.23 16.40 -9.17
C GLU A 20 2.59 15.73 -10.40
N ASP A 21 3.42 15.30 -11.37
CA ASP A 21 2.98 14.62 -12.59
C ASP A 21 2.74 13.11 -12.43
N ASP A 22 3.07 12.53 -11.26
CA ASP A 22 2.74 11.15 -10.95
C ASP A 22 1.23 10.92 -11.03
N LYS A 23 0.83 9.75 -11.54
CA LYS A 23 -0.57 9.34 -11.61
C LYS A 23 -0.88 8.32 -10.52
N ILE A 24 -1.94 8.58 -9.77
CA ILE A 24 -2.44 7.64 -8.75
C ILE A 24 -2.94 6.36 -9.43
N LEU A 25 -3.99 6.47 -10.22
CA LEU A 25 -4.54 5.37 -11.03
C LEU A 25 -5.01 5.91 -12.37
N THR A 26 -4.56 5.30 -13.45
CA THR A 26 -5.07 5.58 -14.79
C THR A 26 -6.16 4.59 -15.17
N LYS A 27 -6.99 4.95 -16.16
CA LYS A 27 -7.99 4.03 -16.75
C LYS A 27 -7.35 2.73 -17.23
N THR A 28 -6.15 2.81 -17.80
CA THR A 28 -5.40 1.65 -18.28
C THR A 28 -5.00 0.74 -17.10
N MET A 29 -4.55 1.30 -15.98
CA MET A 29 -4.25 0.53 -14.77
C MET A 29 -5.48 -0.18 -14.24
N ILE A 30 -6.62 0.51 -14.09
CA ILE A 30 -7.86 -0.07 -13.58
C ILE A 30 -8.35 -1.21 -14.50
N ASN A 31 -8.31 -1.01 -15.81
CA ASN A 31 -8.65 -2.06 -16.77
C ASN A 31 -7.71 -3.27 -16.66
N ASN A 32 -6.42 -3.03 -16.41
CA ASN A 32 -5.45 -4.08 -16.21
C ASN A 32 -5.70 -4.88 -14.91
N TYR A 33 -6.10 -4.19 -13.84
CA TYR A 33 -6.49 -4.85 -12.59
C TYR A 33 -7.72 -5.74 -12.77
N ALA A 34 -8.73 -5.28 -13.50
CA ALA A 34 -9.90 -6.10 -13.81
C ALA A 34 -9.53 -7.34 -14.64
N LYS A 35 -8.62 -7.21 -15.62
CA LYS A 35 -8.13 -8.33 -16.42
C LYS A 35 -7.33 -9.36 -15.62
N ASN A 36 -6.68 -8.93 -14.55
CA ASN A 36 -5.87 -9.79 -13.67
C ASN A 36 -6.64 -10.20 -12.40
N ASN A 37 -7.95 -10.17 -12.41
CA ASN A 37 -8.84 -10.59 -11.31
C ASN A 37 -8.61 -9.86 -9.97
N LEU A 38 -7.94 -8.70 -9.98
CA LEU A 38 -7.76 -7.88 -8.78
C LEU A 38 -8.98 -7.03 -8.46
N LEU A 39 -9.81 -6.76 -9.46
CA LEU A 39 -11.00 -5.93 -9.33
C LEU A 39 -12.18 -6.65 -9.96
N PRO A 40 -13.28 -6.88 -9.22
CA PRO A 40 -14.51 -7.40 -9.78
C PRO A 40 -15.04 -6.53 -10.93
N PRO A 41 -15.75 -7.09 -11.91
CA PRO A 41 -16.26 -6.32 -13.03
C PRO A 41 -17.34 -5.33 -12.61
N PRO A 42 -17.32 -4.09 -13.14
CA PRO A 42 -18.34 -3.10 -12.84
C PRO A 42 -19.69 -3.48 -13.46
N ASN A 43 -20.80 -3.17 -12.76
CA ASN A 43 -22.14 -3.38 -13.26
C ASN A 43 -22.49 -2.24 -14.24
N LYS A 44 -22.73 -2.58 -15.53
CA LYS A 44 -23.07 -1.61 -16.60
C LYS A 44 -22.13 -0.39 -16.62
N LYS A 45 -20.81 -0.62 -16.47
CA LYS A 45 -19.76 0.39 -16.40
C LYS A 45 -19.82 1.30 -15.13
N LYS A 46 -20.64 0.95 -14.14
CA LYS A 46 -20.73 1.65 -12.87
C LYS A 46 -19.91 0.92 -11.81
N TYR A 47 -19.06 1.65 -11.12
CA TYR A 47 -18.26 1.20 -10.00
C TYR A 47 -18.99 1.53 -8.69
N SER A 48 -19.07 0.59 -7.77
CA SER A 48 -19.62 0.77 -6.43
C SER A 48 -18.57 1.32 -5.47
N LYS A 49 -18.98 1.65 -4.24
CA LYS A 49 -18.08 1.99 -3.14
C LYS A 49 -17.04 0.88 -2.91
N GLU A 50 -17.45 -0.36 -2.95
CA GLU A 50 -16.56 -1.51 -2.73
C GLU A 50 -15.45 -1.60 -3.79
N HIS A 51 -15.73 -1.27 -5.05
CA HIS A 51 -14.68 -1.15 -6.06
C HIS A 51 -13.63 -0.10 -5.67
N LEU A 52 -14.04 1.03 -5.09
CA LEU A 52 -13.11 2.05 -4.62
C LEU A 52 -12.25 1.53 -3.47
N LEU A 53 -12.83 0.80 -2.51
CA LEU A 53 -12.09 0.18 -1.40
C LEU A 53 -11.05 -0.82 -1.90
N VAL A 54 -11.43 -1.69 -2.84
CA VAL A 54 -10.50 -2.63 -3.48
C VAL A 54 -9.37 -1.88 -4.21
N LEU A 55 -9.69 -0.80 -4.95
CA LEU A 55 -8.69 0.01 -5.62
C LEU A 55 -7.72 0.71 -4.67
N ILE A 56 -8.19 1.13 -3.49
CA ILE A 56 -7.33 1.68 -2.43
C ILE A 56 -6.34 0.60 -1.96
N PHE A 57 -6.79 -0.62 -1.69
CA PHE A 57 -5.89 -1.72 -1.34
C PHE A 57 -4.89 -2.05 -2.45
N VAL A 58 -5.34 -2.11 -3.71
CA VAL A 58 -4.45 -2.33 -4.86
C VAL A 58 -3.38 -1.23 -4.95
N TYR A 59 -3.80 0.03 -4.80
CA TYR A 59 -2.88 1.16 -4.81
C TYR A 59 -1.84 1.07 -3.68
N TYR A 60 -2.28 0.70 -2.49
CA TYR A 60 -1.42 0.52 -1.31
C TYR A 60 -0.38 -0.58 -1.53
N PHE A 61 -0.78 -1.73 -2.06
CA PHE A 61 0.10 -2.87 -2.27
C PHE A 61 0.99 -2.77 -3.51
N LYS A 62 0.59 -2.03 -4.55
CA LYS A 62 1.27 -2.04 -5.86
C LYS A 62 2.76 -1.69 -5.81
N ASN A 63 3.20 -0.95 -4.80
CA ASN A 63 4.60 -0.56 -4.61
C ASN A 63 5.42 -1.57 -3.80
N LEU A 64 4.76 -2.56 -3.20
CA LEU A 64 5.39 -3.58 -2.35
C LEU A 64 5.34 -4.97 -2.95
N LEU A 65 4.26 -5.29 -3.67
CA LEU A 65 3.93 -6.63 -4.13
C LEU A 65 3.72 -6.65 -5.65
N SER A 66 3.94 -7.81 -6.26
CA SER A 66 3.57 -8.06 -7.65
C SER A 66 2.06 -8.09 -7.82
N ILE A 67 1.58 -7.88 -9.06
CA ILE A 67 0.14 -8.01 -9.40
C ILE A 67 -0.39 -9.38 -8.99
N LYS A 68 0.39 -10.44 -9.16
CA LYS A 68 0.03 -11.80 -8.79
C LYS A 68 -0.11 -11.98 -7.29
N ASP A 69 0.78 -11.40 -6.49
CA ASP A 69 0.70 -11.44 -5.04
C ASP A 69 -0.53 -10.70 -4.54
N ILE A 70 -0.84 -9.54 -5.15
CA ILE A 70 -2.05 -8.77 -4.83
C ILE A 70 -3.31 -9.57 -5.17
N GLU A 71 -3.33 -10.32 -6.29
CA GLU A 71 -4.43 -11.23 -6.63
C GLU A 71 -4.61 -12.29 -5.55
N ILE A 72 -3.53 -12.94 -5.11
CA ILE A 72 -3.56 -13.95 -4.03
C ILE A 72 -4.17 -13.38 -2.75
N LEU A 73 -3.84 -12.12 -2.41
CA LEU A 73 -4.36 -11.45 -1.23
C LEU A 73 -5.82 -11.05 -1.34
N LEU A 74 -6.21 -10.40 -2.45
CA LEU A 74 -7.50 -9.72 -2.57
C LEU A 74 -8.61 -10.61 -3.11
N LYS A 75 -8.29 -11.57 -4.00
CA LYS A 75 -9.31 -12.41 -4.61
C LYS A 75 -10.16 -13.19 -3.59
N PRO A 76 -9.60 -13.86 -2.58
CA PRO A 76 -10.41 -14.53 -1.56
C PRO A 76 -11.33 -13.57 -0.79
N LEU A 77 -10.90 -12.33 -0.57
CA LEU A 77 -11.70 -11.31 0.10
C LEU A 77 -12.83 -10.80 -0.80
N THR A 78 -12.52 -10.50 -2.06
CA THR A 78 -13.55 -10.05 -3.01
C THR A 78 -14.55 -11.16 -3.32
N ASP A 79 -14.13 -12.42 -3.45
CA ASP A 79 -15.03 -13.56 -3.70
C ASP A 79 -16.02 -13.75 -2.55
N LYS A 80 -15.63 -13.45 -1.31
CA LYS A 80 -16.45 -13.70 -0.13
C LYS A 80 -17.22 -12.47 0.38
N TYR A 81 -16.65 -11.28 0.26
CA TYR A 81 -17.15 -10.07 0.94
C TYR A 81 -17.52 -8.93 0.01
N PHE A 82 -17.36 -9.09 -1.31
CA PHE A 82 -17.72 -8.06 -2.27
C PHE A 82 -19.19 -8.20 -2.68
N ALA A 83 -19.94 -7.09 -2.67
CA ALA A 83 -21.34 -7.00 -3.06
C ALA A 83 -22.26 -7.99 -2.29
N VAL A 84 -21.96 -8.23 -1.02
CA VAL A 84 -22.77 -9.07 -0.14
C VAL A 84 -23.67 -8.23 0.74
N ASP A 85 -24.89 -8.71 0.98
CA ASP A 85 -25.84 -8.14 1.96
C ASP A 85 -25.62 -8.83 3.32
N SER A 86 -24.62 -8.37 4.05
CA SER A 86 -24.18 -8.96 5.32
C SER A 86 -23.69 -7.86 6.25
N GLU A 87 -23.77 -8.09 7.55
CA GLU A 87 -23.24 -7.17 8.57
C GLU A 87 -21.72 -7.02 8.51
N PHE A 88 -21.02 -7.97 7.87
CA PHE A 88 -19.58 -7.93 7.65
C PHE A 88 -19.27 -8.07 6.16
N ASP A 89 -18.73 -7.02 5.58
CA ASP A 89 -18.47 -6.84 4.16
C ASP A 89 -17.09 -6.21 3.89
N MET A 90 -16.83 -5.81 2.65
CA MET A 90 -15.58 -5.12 2.27
C MET A 90 -15.34 -3.81 3.01
N GLU A 91 -16.39 -3.09 3.37
CA GLU A 91 -16.28 -1.86 4.14
C GLU A 91 -15.82 -2.14 5.57
N SER A 92 -16.39 -3.15 6.22
CA SER A 92 -16.00 -3.61 7.55
C SER A 92 -14.51 -4.00 7.61
N ILE A 93 -14.03 -4.71 6.59
CA ILE A 93 -12.60 -5.06 6.48
C ILE A 93 -11.73 -3.81 6.37
N TYR A 94 -12.11 -2.87 5.51
CA TYR A 94 -11.37 -1.63 5.30
C TYR A 94 -11.31 -0.78 6.59
N GLU A 95 -12.43 -0.63 7.27
CA GLU A 95 -12.52 0.14 8.51
C GLU A 95 -11.65 -0.45 9.62
N GLU A 96 -11.65 -1.78 9.77
CA GLU A 96 -10.83 -2.44 10.78
C GLU A 96 -9.33 -2.30 10.49
N VAL A 97 -8.92 -2.44 9.21
CA VAL A 97 -7.52 -2.19 8.79
C VAL A 97 -7.12 -0.75 9.08
N CYS A 98 -7.94 0.23 8.68
CA CYS A 98 -7.66 1.64 8.96
C CYS A 98 -7.55 1.96 10.45
N LYS A 99 -8.38 1.34 11.27
CA LYS A 99 -8.33 1.48 12.74
C LYS A 99 -7.03 0.94 13.31
N MET A 100 -6.58 -0.24 12.88
CA MET A 100 -5.29 -0.79 13.27
C MET A 100 -4.12 0.12 12.86
N GLU A 101 -4.13 0.63 11.62
CA GLU A 101 -3.08 1.51 11.12
C GLU A 101 -3.00 2.81 11.93
N LYS A 102 -4.16 3.44 12.20
CA LYS A 102 -4.23 4.66 13.02
C LYS A 102 -3.68 4.44 14.43
N SER A 103 -3.96 3.30 15.04
CA SER A 103 -3.46 2.98 16.39
C SER A 103 -1.93 2.87 16.46
N ARG A 104 -1.26 2.62 15.34
CA ARG A 104 0.19 2.42 15.25
C ARG A 104 1.00 3.65 14.85
N ILE A 105 0.34 4.75 14.49
CA ILE A 105 1.04 5.95 13.98
C ILE A 105 2.07 6.47 15.00
N GLY A 106 1.72 6.53 16.28
CA GLY A 106 2.63 6.99 17.34
C GLY A 106 3.88 6.11 17.47
N GLU A 107 3.72 4.80 17.49
CA GLU A 107 4.85 3.85 17.54
C GLU A 107 5.76 3.97 16.31
N LEU A 108 5.17 4.15 15.14
CA LEU A 108 5.91 4.33 13.88
C LEU A 108 6.73 5.63 13.91
N GLN A 109 6.13 6.73 14.38
CA GLN A 109 6.83 8.00 14.54
C GLN A 109 8.00 7.89 15.51
N ASP A 110 7.82 7.21 16.64
CA ASP A 110 8.89 6.99 17.63
C ASP A 110 10.01 6.11 17.06
N SER A 111 9.67 5.08 16.30
CA SER A 111 10.65 4.23 15.61
C SER A 111 11.49 5.02 14.60
N ILE A 112 10.86 5.88 13.81
CA ILE A 112 11.55 6.75 12.85
C ILE A 112 12.47 7.73 13.57
N ARG A 113 12.02 8.33 14.69
CA ARG A 113 12.83 9.25 15.50
C ARG A 113 14.07 8.55 16.06
N LYS A 114 13.93 7.34 16.61
CA LYS A 114 15.06 6.55 17.11
C LYS A 114 16.06 6.20 15.99
N ALA A 115 15.57 5.85 14.81
CA ALA A 115 16.44 5.58 13.65
C ALA A 115 17.23 6.83 13.24
N TYR A 116 16.62 8.01 13.28
CA TYR A 116 17.26 9.29 13.02
C TYR A 116 18.34 9.59 14.08
N GLU A 117 18.02 9.52 15.38
CA GLU A 117 18.95 9.74 16.48
C GLU A 117 20.16 8.80 16.41
N THR A 118 19.93 7.53 16.07
CA THR A 118 21.02 6.56 15.87
C THR A 118 21.96 6.98 14.74
N ALA A 119 21.40 7.45 13.62
CA ALA A 119 22.17 7.92 12.48
C ALA A 119 22.95 9.21 12.81
N GLU A 120 22.34 10.15 13.55
CA GLU A 120 22.95 11.43 13.95
C GLU A 120 24.17 11.25 14.85
N HIS A 121 24.24 10.16 15.62
CA HIS A 121 25.38 9.84 16.48
C HIS A 121 26.45 8.96 15.78
N SER A 122 26.30 8.68 14.49
CA SER A 122 27.27 7.90 13.71
C SER A 122 28.38 8.77 13.08
N PHE A 123 29.45 8.15 12.60
CA PHE A 123 30.54 8.77 11.86
C PHE A 123 31.22 9.95 12.56
N VAL A 124 31.35 9.90 13.87
CA VAL A 124 31.96 10.97 14.71
C VAL A 124 33.46 11.21 14.43
N CYS A 125 34.10 10.29 13.72
CA CYS A 125 35.53 10.37 13.37
C CYS A 125 35.84 11.08 12.05
N VAL A 126 34.82 11.55 11.33
CA VAL A 126 34.97 12.25 10.04
C VAL A 126 34.71 13.73 10.19
N ASP A 127 35.20 14.55 9.22
CA ASP A 127 34.99 15.98 9.19
C ASP A 127 33.51 16.33 9.08
N ASP A 128 33.11 17.48 9.59
CA ASP A 128 31.71 17.85 9.77
C ASP A 128 30.89 17.84 8.47
N GLU A 129 31.49 18.27 7.35
CA GLU A 129 30.81 18.29 6.03
C GLU A 129 30.54 16.88 5.50
N GLU A 130 31.53 15.99 5.57
CA GLU A 130 31.40 14.58 5.20
C GLU A 130 30.45 13.83 6.15
N ARG A 131 30.53 14.17 7.45
CA ARG A 131 29.69 13.56 8.49
C ARG A 131 28.21 13.77 8.21
N GLU A 132 27.78 14.97 7.89
CA GLU A 132 26.37 15.25 7.62
C GLU A 132 25.84 14.39 6.45
N GLN A 133 26.60 14.24 5.39
CA GLN A 133 26.22 13.41 4.25
C GLN A 133 26.15 11.93 4.63
N LEU A 134 27.11 11.42 5.39
CA LEU A 134 27.15 10.02 5.83
C LEU A 134 26.03 9.71 6.83
N GLN A 135 25.69 10.65 7.71
CA GLN A 135 24.55 10.50 8.65
C GLN A 135 23.21 10.44 7.92
N LYS A 136 23.01 11.26 6.89
CA LYS A 136 21.82 11.16 6.02
C LYS A 136 21.75 9.81 5.32
N PHE A 137 22.89 9.35 4.79
CA PHE A 137 22.97 8.01 4.18
C PHE A 137 22.66 6.90 5.19
N ALA A 138 23.22 6.96 6.40
CA ALA A 138 22.95 5.99 7.46
C ALA A 138 21.46 5.96 7.86
N PHE A 139 20.82 7.13 7.95
CA PHE A 139 19.39 7.20 8.22
C PHE A 139 18.56 6.54 7.12
N ILE A 140 18.88 6.82 5.85
CA ILE A 140 18.24 6.15 4.71
C ILE A 140 18.45 4.64 4.78
N CYS A 141 19.66 4.17 5.12
CA CYS A 141 19.95 2.74 5.27
C CYS A 141 19.10 2.10 6.39
N ASN A 142 18.97 2.76 7.55
CA ASN A 142 18.13 2.26 8.65
C ASN A 142 16.67 2.10 8.23
N LEU A 143 16.09 3.11 7.59
CA LEU A 143 14.72 3.03 7.09
C LEU A 143 14.57 1.98 5.98
N SER A 144 15.56 1.88 5.09
CA SER A 144 15.56 0.88 4.00
C SER A 144 15.67 -0.55 4.53
N PHE A 145 16.44 -0.77 5.59
CA PHE A 145 16.56 -2.07 6.25
C PHE A 145 15.22 -2.51 6.85
N ASP A 146 14.51 -1.62 7.53
CA ASP A 146 13.18 -1.87 8.06
C ASP A 146 12.19 -2.30 6.95
N VAL A 147 12.16 -1.54 5.86
CA VAL A 147 11.31 -1.85 4.70
C VAL A 147 11.68 -3.20 4.09
N TYR A 148 12.98 -3.46 3.92
CA TYR A 148 13.48 -4.72 3.34
C TYR A 148 13.07 -5.94 4.16
N VAL A 149 13.28 -5.92 5.48
CA VAL A 149 12.93 -7.04 6.37
C VAL A 149 11.43 -7.28 6.39
N LYS A 150 10.63 -6.20 6.51
CA LYS A 150 9.17 -6.30 6.52
C LYS A 150 8.64 -6.80 5.17
N LYS A 151 9.21 -6.33 4.06
CA LYS A 151 8.84 -6.81 2.71
C LYS A 151 9.09 -8.31 2.55
N GLN A 152 10.24 -8.81 2.99
CA GLN A 152 10.53 -10.25 2.94
C GLN A 152 9.51 -11.06 3.76
N LEU A 153 9.14 -10.59 4.95
CA LEU A 153 8.12 -11.24 5.77
C LEU A 153 6.75 -11.24 5.08
N ILE A 154 6.35 -10.12 4.49
CA ILE A 154 5.08 -9.99 3.74
C ILE A 154 5.06 -10.98 2.57
N GLU A 155 6.11 -11.03 1.76
CA GLU A 155 6.21 -11.95 0.61
C GLU A 155 6.13 -13.42 1.07
N LYS A 156 6.82 -13.76 2.15
CA LYS A 156 6.75 -15.11 2.73
C LYS A 156 5.34 -15.48 3.19
N MET A 157 4.65 -14.56 3.85
CA MET A 157 3.26 -14.77 4.26
C MET A 157 2.32 -14.95 3.06
N VAL A 158 2.52 -14.18 1.99
CA VAL A 158 1.75 -14.34 0.74
C VAL A 158 2.01 -15.70 0.10
N ASP A 159 3.26 -16.17 0.11
CA ASP A 159 3.62 -17.50 -0.43
C ASP A 159 2.95 -18.67 0.31
N GLU A 160 2.61 -18.49 1.59
CA GLU A 160 1.90 -19.47 2.42
C GLU A 160 0.37 -19.47 2.20
N LEU A 161 -0.18 -18.46 1.54
CA LEU A 161 -1.61 -18.39 1.24
C LEU A 161 -2.03 -19.36 0.13
N PRO A 162 -3.28 -19.89 0.19
CA PRO A 162 -3.83 -20.68 -0.90
C PRO A 162 -3.82 -19.87 -2.21
N LYS A 163 -3.31 -20.48 -3.26
CA LYS A 163 -3.33 -19.83 -4.58
C LYS A 163 -4.73 -19.93 -5.19
N PRO A 164 -5.25 -18.87 -5.84
CA PRO A 164 -6.52 -18.93 -6.55
C PRO A 164 -6.49 -20.05 -7.59
N ASP A 165 -7.58 -20.79 -7.71
CA ASP A 165 -7.75 -21.78 -8.78
C ASP A 165 -7.65 -21.09 -10.14
N LYS A 166 -7.01 -21.79 -11.09
CA LYS A 166 -6.78 -21.25 -12.44
C LYS A 166 -8.07 -21.16 -13.24
#